data_94d52ba72d943231248b931c8f3546eb
#
_entry.id   94d52ba72d943231248b931c8f3546eb
#
_cell.length_a   1.000
_cell.length_b   1.000
_cell.length_c   1.000
_cell.angle_alpha   90.00
_cell.angle_beta   90.00
_cell.angle_gamma   90.00
#
_symmetry.space_group_name_H-M   'P 1'
#
loop_
_entity.id
_entity.type
_entity.pdbx_description
1 polymer ?
#
loop_
_entity_poly.entity_id
_entity_poly.type
_entity_poly.pdbx_seq_one_letter_code
_entity_poly.pdbx_strand_id
1 'polypeptide(L)'
;MKIFRNYLLLDKNAEKGLRNAAIACFFTSLSLMLPFMITIGLFIEVLKPLTGEDISWNRIWILFGLGAIAFIVIFLLSKHDYMKTYVSSYHQSEATRLRVAEQMRKLPMSFFNTRDLSELSSNIMTDCTNIETATSNIVPQLLANIASSVFVLICLAFFDWRMALSIFAMLPLTALIFWTSRKLQNRLFSKHISAKLAAEKQSQEYLDGIKVIRSCNLGGEKYKKLDDAFTELRSAAIRIELVSGSIMALSSMLLRSGIGVAAFVGIHLLTSGRIDFLVMLMFLLIATRIYGPILTVLTLLPDILYLQVSNRRLRTLMDSEVMTGETSSPIRNTDLSFDTVSFAYGEEPVLDEVSFVAKAGQITALVGPSGSGKSTISKLAARFWDADSGTVNIGGVNVKELDPEYLMQHFSFVFQEVILFNDTIENNIRIGKPNAGEEEIKSAAKAACCDEFIEKLPDGYKTMLGENGATLSGGERQRISIARALLKDAPVVILDEATASLDPENEVFVQQAINRLVVGKTVLVIAHRLRTVLHADHIVVLEQGRVVEAGSSTELLAHNGLFSKLYHIQQNNYEWRF
;
A
#
# COMPACT_ATOMS: atom_id res chain seq x y z
N MET A 1 -17.75 1.39 -19.39
CA MET A 1 -17.75 1.31 -17.91
C MET A 1 -17.27 -0.04 -17.39
N LYS A 2 -17.78 -1.21 -17.84
CA LYS A 2 -17.27 -2.53 -17.39
C LYS A 2 -15.75 -2.71 -17.58
N ILE A 3 -15.17 -2.16 -18.65
CA ILE A 3 -13.72 -2.18 -18.89
C ILE A 3 -12.98 -1.43 -17.77
N PHE A 4 -13.43 -0.23 -17.42
CA PHE A 4 -12.82 0.55 -16.34
C PHE A 4 -13.01 -0.09 -14.97
N ARG A 5 -14.15 -0.75 -14.71
CA ARG A 5 -14.37 -1.50 -13.48
C ARG A 5 -13.30 -2.58 -13.28
N ASN A 6 -13.11 -3.42 -14.27
CA ASN A 6 -12.10 -4.47 -14.19
C ASN A 6 -10.67 -3.89 -14.18
N TYR A 7 -10.47 -2.76 -14.86
CA TYR A 7 -9.17 -2.11 -14.95
C TYR A 7 -8.75 -1.41 -13.66
N LEU A 8 -9.67 -0.78 -12.92
CA LEU A 8 -9.39 0.01 -11.71
C LEU A 8 -9.77 -0.71 -10.40
N LEU A 9 -10.04 -2.02 -10.42
CA LEU A 9 -10.47 -2.81 -9.25
C LEU A 9 -11.71 -2.23 -8.54
N LEU A 10 -12.61 -1.61 -9.31
CA LEU A 10 -13.80 -0.97 -8.76
C LEU A 10 -14.89 -2.00 -8.46
N ASP A 11 -15.61 -1.82 -7.38
CA ASP A 11 -16.83 -2.54 -7.11
C ASP A 11 -18.03 -1.96 -7.90
N LYS A 12 -19.21 -2.58 -7.79
CA LYS A 12 -20.41 -2.13 -8.50
C LYS A 12 -20.87 -0.72 -8.09
N ASN A 13 -20.65 -0.32 -6.85
CA ASN A 13 -21.02 0.99 -6.33
C ASN A 13 -20.06 2.08 -6.84
N ALA A 14 -18.77 1.77 -6.86
CA ALA A 14 -17.73 2.61 -7.44
C ALA A 14 -17.93 2.82 -8.95
N GLU A 15 -18.35 1.78 -9.70
CA GLU A 15 -18.71 1.91 -11.13
C GLU A 15 -19.88 2.88 -11.35
N LYS A 16 -20.91 2.82 -10.47
CA LYS A 16 -22.03 3.78 -10.52
C LYS A 16 -21.56 5.21 -10.19
N GLY A 17 -20.71 5.36 -9.17
CA GLY A 17 -20.11 6.63 -8.80
C GLY A 17 -19.34 7.26 -9.96
N LEU A 18 -18.44 6.50 -10.58
CA LEU A 18 -17.65 6.93 -11.74
C LEU A 18 -18.52 7.35 -12.93
N ARG A 19 -19.60 6.61 -13.21
CA ARG A 19 -20.55 6.96 -14.27
C ARG A 19 -21.25 8.28 -13.97
N ASN A 20 -21.72 8.47 -12.74
CA ASN A 20 -22.40 9.69 -12.34
C ASN A 20 -21.45 10.91 -12.38
N ALA A 21 -20.18 10.71 -11.99
CA ALA A 21 -19.13 11.72 -12.10
C ALA A 21 -18.89 12.09 -13.58
N ALA A 22 -18.74 11.12 -14.47
CA ALA A 22 -18.55 11.39 -15.90
C ALA A 22 -19.74 12.14 -16.52
N ILE A 23 -20.97 11.82 -16.12
CA ILE A 23 -22.17 12.52 -16.56
C ILE A 23 -22.17 13.97 -16.03
N ALA A 24 -21.84 14.17 -14.77
CA ALA A 24 -21.78 15.53 -14.18
C ALA A 24 -20.71 16.38 -14.89
N CYS A 25 -19.49 15.86 -15.08
CA CYS A 25 -18.43 16.50 -15.85
C CYS A 25 -18.87 16.84 -17.28
N PHE A 26 -19.62 15.97 -17.94
CA PHE A 26 -20.16 16.23 -19.29
C PHE A 26 -21.08 17.46 -19.32
N PHE A 27 -22.05 17.53 -18.40
CA PHE A 27 -22.94 18.69 -18.33
C PHE A 27 -22.20 19.98 -17.94
N THR A 28 -21.22 19.88 -17.05
CA THR A 28 -20.34 21.03 -16.71
C THR A 28 -19.57 21.49 -17.94
N SER A 29 -18.96 20.57 -18.71
CA SER A 29 -18.24 20.90 -19.94
C SER A 29 -19.14 21.57 -20.99
N LEU A 30 -20.39 21.13 -21.13
CA LEU A 30 -21.36 21.76 -22.02
C LEU A 30 -21.80 23.14 -21.51
N SER A 31 -22.03 23.29 -20.21
CA SER A 31 -22.47 24.58 -19.64
C SER A 31 -21.44 25.68 -19.87
N LEU A 32 -20.15 25.36 -19.93
CA LEU A 32 -19.07 26.28 -20.25
C LEU A 32 -19.13 26.81 -21.69
N MET A 33 -19.99 26.27 -22.56
CA MET A 33 -20.26 26.84 -23.88
C MET A 33 -21.30 27.98 -23.84
N LEU A 34 -22.12 28.08 -22.79
CA LEU A 34 -23.16 29.12 -22.66
C LEU A 34 -22.61 30.55 -22.76
N PRO A 35 -21.52 30.93 -22.09
CA PRO A 35 -20.96 32.29 -22.24
C PRO A 35 -20.56 32.61 -23.68
N PHE A 36 -20.05 31.62 -24.44
CA PHE A 36 -19.69 31.81 -25.84
C PHE A 36 -20.92 32.03 -26.72
N MET A 37 -22.02 31.32 -26.50
CA MET A 37 -23.28 31.54 -27.22
C MET A 37 -23.85 32.92 -26.95
N ILE A 38 -23.80 33.39 -25.71
CA ILE A 38 -24.24 34.74 -25.34
C ILE A 38 -23.34 35.79 -25.98
N THR A 39 -22.02 35.58 -25.99
CA THR A 39 -21.07 36.47 -26.66
C THR A 39 -21.36 36.57 -28.16
N ILE A 40 -21.64 35.46 -28.82
CA ILE A 40 -22.04 35.45 -30.24
C ILE A 40 -23.32 36.29 -30.44
N GLY A 41 -24.32 36.11 -29.57
CA GLY A 41 -25.56 36.90 -29.62
C GLY A 41 -25.30 38.41 -29.47
N LEU A 42 -24.39 38.81 -28.56
CA LEU A 42 -23.96 40.21 -28.40
C LEU A 42 -23.22 40.73 -29.64
N PHE A 43 -22.32 39.94 -30.23
CA PHE A 43 -21.63 40.27 -31.47
C PHE A 43 -22.61 40.50 -32.62
N ILE A 44 -23.60 39.64 -32.78
CA ILE A 44 -24.64 39.77 -33.81
C ILE A 44 -25.35 41.12 -33.65
N GLU A 45 -25.75 41.48 -32.42
CA GLU A 45 -26.47 42.72 -32.16
C GLU A 45 -25.60 43.97 -32.38
N VAL A 46 -24.33 43.93 -31.99
CA VAL A 46 -23.39 45.05 -32.17
C VAL A 46 -22.98 45.25 -33.63
N LEU A 47 -23.01 44.20 -34.46
CA LEU A 47 -22.66 44.28 -35.89
C LEU A 47 -23.83 44.72 -36.78
N LYS A 48 -25.06 44.77 -36.30
CA LYS A 48 -26.24 45.22 -37.06
C LYS A 48 -26.09 46.55 -37.77
N PRO A 49 -25.47 47.59 -37.18
CA PRO A 49 -25.27 48.87 -37.90
C PRO A 49 -24.47 48.72 -39.20
N LEU A 50 -23.60 47.74 -39.31
CA LEU A 50 -22.86 47.46 -40.54
C LEU A 50 -23.74 46.91 -41.66
N THR A 51 -24.90 46.34 -41.32
CA THR A 51 -25.92 45.86 -42.28
C THR A 51 -27.08 46.83 -42.47
N GLY A 52 -27.00 48.01 -41.86
CA GLY A 52 -28.02 49.05 -41.97
C GLY A 52 -29.22 48.88 -41.03
N GLU A 53 -29.11 48.03 -40.04
CA GLU A 53 -30.13 47.84 -38.99
C GLU A 53 -29.73 48.56 -37.71
N ASP A 54 -30.72 49.05 -36.93
CA ASP A 54 -30.48 49.71 -35.65
C ASP A 54 -30.21 48.68 -34.52
N ILE A 55 -29.37 49.08 -33.56
CA ILE A 55 -29.08 48.29 -32.36
C ILE A 55 -30.31 48.22 -31.46
N SER A 56 -30.76 47.03 -31.12
CA SER A 56 -31.85 46.85 -30.16
C SER A 56 -31.32 46.67 -28.71
N TRP A 57 -31.30 47.80 -27.97
CA TRP A 57 -30.87 47.82 -26.57
C TRP A 57 -31.61 46.82 -25.68
N ASN A 58 -32.90 46.55 -25.95
CA ASN A 58 -33.67 45.56 -25.22
C ASN A 58 -33.09 44.15 -25.36
N ARG A 59 -32.62 43.76 -26.55
CA ARG A 59 -31.96 42.46 -26.74
C ARG A 59 -30.63 42.36 -26.01
N ILE A 60 -29.86 43.45 -25.98
CA ILE A 60 -28.60 43.50 -25.24
C ILE A 60 -28.85 43.27 -23.74
N TRP A 61 -29.85 43.94 -23.15
CA TRP A 61 -30.19 43.71 -21.74
C TRP A 61 -30.71 42.31 -21.46
N ILE A 62 -31.49 41.72 -22.37
CA ILE A 62 -31.91 40.30 -22.27
C ILE A 62 -30.70 39.38 -22.28
N LEU A 63 -29.74 39.59 -23.20
CA LEU A 63 -28.51 38.77 -23.25
C LEU A 63 -27.66 38.91 -21.99
N PHE A 64 -27.58 40.11 -21.40
CA PHE A 64 -26.95 40.36 -20.12
C PHE A 64 -27.64 39.59 -18.98
N GLY A 65 -28.98 39.63 -18.94
CA GLY A 65 -29.76 38.84 -17.98
C GLY A 65 -29.55 37.33 -18.15
N LEU A 66 -29.53 36.82 -19.39
CA LEU A 66 -29.21 35.42 -19.69
C LEU A 66 -27.78 35.07 -19.26
N GLY A 67 -26.82 36.00 -19.37
CA GLY A 67 -25.46 35.85 -18.89
C GLY A 67 -25.38 35.62 -17.37
N ALA A 68 -26.13 36.41 -16.62
CA ALA A 68 -26.23 36.24 -15.17
C ALA A 68 -26.84 34.87 -14.77
N ILE A 69 -27.91 34.48 -15.48
CA ILE A 69 -28.54 33.17 -15.28
C ILE A 69 -27.56 32.04 -15.66
N ALA A 70 -26.85 32.14 -16.79
CA ALA A 70 -25.86 31.18 -17.22
C ALA A 70 -24.73 31.01 -16.17
N PHE A 71 -24.29 32.12 -15.57
CA PHE A 71 -23.28 32.06 -14.49
C PHE A 71 -23.77 31.26 -13.29
N ILE A 72 -25.02 31.47 -12.85
CA ILE A 72 -25.63 30.71 -11.76
C ILE A 72 -25.73 29.22 -12.11
N VAL A 73 -26.17 28.91 -13.34
CA VAL A 73 -26.28 27.53 -13.83
C VAL A 73 -24.93 26.86 -13.85
N ILE A 74 -23.89 27.50 -14.37
CA ILE A 74 -22.52 26.98 -14.39
C ILE A 74 -22.04 26.74 -12.98
N PHE A 75 -22.27 27.67 -12.05
CA PHE A 75 -21.88 27.50 -10.65
C PHE A 75 -22.54 26.27 -10.00
N LEU A 76 -23.85 26.11 -10.19
CA LEU A 76 -24.61 24.98 -9.62
C LEU A 76 -24.17 23.65 -10.24
N LEU A 77 -23.95 23.59 -11.55
CA LEU A 77 -23.46 22.40 -12.22
C LEU A 77 -22.03 22.06 -11.80
N SER A 78 -21.14 23.06 -11.70
CA SER A 78 -19.76 22.85 -11.23
C SER A 78 -19.72 22.39 -9.78
N LYS A 79 -20.58 22.93 -8.90
CA LYS A 79 -20.73 22.43 -7.52
C LYS A 79 -21.19 20.98 -7.49
N HIS A 80 -22.20 20.65 -8.31
CA HIS A 80 -22.70 19.26 -8.40
C HIS A 80 -21.63 18.30 -8.93
N ASP A 81 -20.91 18.69 -9.95
CA ASP A 81 -19.77 17.96 -10.52
C ASP A 81 -18.70 17.70 -9.47
N TYR A 82 -18.27 18.76 -8.76
CA TYR A 82 -17.29 18.63 -7.68
C TYR A 82 -17.71 17.61 -6.62
N MET A 83 -18.97 17.67 -6.16
CA MET A 83 -19.50 16.73 -5.18
C MET A 83 -19.53 15.29 -5.69
N LYS A 84 -19.92 15.07 -6.96
CA LYS A 84 -19.97 13.72 -7.55
C LYS A 84 -18.60 13.16 -7.89
N THR A 85 -17.67 14.01 -8.24
CA THR A 85 -16.33 13.62 -8.69
C THR A 85 -15.40 13.41 -7.49
N TYR A 86 -15.22 14.42 -6.64
CA TYR A 86 -14.25 14.36 -5.55
C TYR A 86 -14.79 13.67 -4.29
N VAL A 87 -15.94 14.10 -3.77
CA VAL A 87 -16.46 13.56 -2.51
C VAL A 87 -16.78 12.07 -2.64
N SER A 88 -17.40 11.66 -3.76
CA SER A 88 -17.68 10.24 -4.01
C SER A 88 -16.38 9.41 -4.15
N SER A 89 -15.34 9.99 -4.75
CA SER A 89 -14.05 9.30 -4.93
C SER A 89 -13.31 9.09 -3.61
N TYR A 90 -13.35 10.06 -2.69
CA TYR A 90 -12.72 9.90 -1.37
C TYR A 90 -13.34 8.75 -0.56
N HIS A 91 -14.66 8.61 -0.55
CA HIS A 91 -15.31 7.45 0.08
C HIS A 91 -14.92 6.12 -0.56
N GLN A 92 -14.75 6.11 -1.89
CA GLN A 92 -14.30 4.90 -2.58
C GLN A 92 -12.83 4.58 -2.29
N SER A 93 -12.00 5.60 -2.15
CA SER A 93 -10.59 5.46 -1.81
C SER A 93 -10.42 4.88 -0.40
N GLU A 94 -11.17 5.37 0.57
CA GLU A 94 -11.23 4.81 1.92
C GLU A 94 -11.58 3.31 1.88
N ALA A 95 -12.67 2.95 1.21
CA ALA A 95 -13.09 1.56 1.07
C ALA A 95 -12.04 0.69 0.35
N THR A 96 -11.29 1.25 -0.61
CA THR A 96 -10.24 0.53 -1.32
C THR A 96 -9.02 0.30 -0.42
N ARG A 97 -8.58 1.33 0.33
CA ARG A 97 -7.48 1.20 1.30
C ARG A 97 -7.80 0.18 2.39
N LEU A 98 -9.04 0.21 2.93
CA LEU A 98 -9.48 -0.78 3.91
C LEU A 98 -9.48 -2.20 3.35
N ARG A 99 -9.92 -2.41 2.10
CA ARG A 99 -9.86 -3.73 1.44
C ARG A 99 -8.43 -4.21 1.22
N VAL A 100 -7.52 -3.32 0.83
CA VAL A 100 -6.11 -3.65 0.66
C VAL A 100 -5.49 -4.02 2.01
N ALA A 101 -5.76 -3.27 3.07
CA ALA A 101 -5.31 -3.57 4.43
C ALA A 101 -5.87 -4.90 4.93
N GLU A 102 -7.16 -5.16 4.70
CA GLU A 102 -7.81 -6.43 5.06
C GLU A 102 -7.22 -7.62 4.29
N GLN A 103 -6.91 -7.44 3.00
CA GLN A 103 -6.22 -8.47 2.22
C GLN A 103 -4.82 -8.74 2.80
N MET A 104 -4.05 -7.69 3.11
CA MET A 104 -2.74 -7.83 3.72
C MET A 104 -2.81 -8.59 5.04
N ARG A 105 -3.83 -8.34 5.88
CA ARG A 105 -4.02 -9.04 7.14
C ARG A 105 -4.18 -10.56 6.98
N LYS A 106 -4.75 -11.01 5.84
CA LYS A 106 -5.00 -12.43 5.54
C LYS A 106 -3.85 -13.12 4.80
N LEU A 107 -2.86 -12.35 4.36
CA LEU A 107 -1.71 -12.93 3.65
C LEU A 107 -0.78 -13.68 4.62
N PRO A 108 -0.13 -14.77 4.17
CA PRO A 108 0.83 -15.48 4.98
C PRO A 108 2.05 -14.60 5.34
N MET A 109 2.69 -14.87 6.47
CA MET A 109 3.89 -14.13 6.85
C MET A 109 5.05 -14.31 5.85
N SER A 110 5.05 -15.40 5.09
CA SER A 110 5.98 -15.63 3.98
C SER A 110 5.93 -14.52 2.93
N PHE A 111 4.75 -13.96 2.67
CA PHE A 111 4.56 -12.86 1.75
C PHE A 111 5.33 -11.60 2.18
N PHE A 112 5.33 -11.31 3.49
CA PHE A 112 6.01 -10.12 4.04
C PHE A 112 7.53 -10.28 4.09
N ASN A 113 8.04 -11.49 4.21
CA ASN A 113 9.49 -11.75 4.24
C ASN A 113 10.15 -11.71 2.87
N THR A 114 9.38 -11.93 1.81
CA THR A 114 9.87 -11.92 0.42
C THR A 114 9.74 -10.55 -0.24
N ARG A 115 9.10 -9.59 0.42
CA ARG A 115 8.84 -8.25 -0.12
C ARG A 115 9.32 -7.16 0.81
N ASP A 116 9.70 -6.05 0.20
CA ASP A 116 10.13 -4.86 0.92
C ASP A 116 8.94 -4.18 1.60
N LEU A 117 9.05 -3.86 2.88
CA LEU A 117 8.00 -3.20 3.67
C LEU A 117 7.63 -1.83 3.06
N SER A 118 8.61 -1.16 2.46
CA SER A 118 8.41 0.09 1.72
C SER A 118 7.53 -0.08 0.49
N GLU A 119 7.67 -1.20 -0.24
CA GLU A 119 6.79 -1.52 -1.38
C GLU A 119 5.34 -1.69 -0.91
N LEU A 120 5.12 -2.41 0.19
CA LEU A 120 3.78 -2.63 0.75
C LEU A 120 3.14 -1.32 1.25
N SER A 121 3.92 -0.47 1.90
CA SER A 121 3.47 0.87 2.30
C SER A 121 3.11 1.73 1.08
N SER A 122 3.93 1.68 0.02
CA SER A 122 3.66 2.38 -1.25
C SER A 122 2.39 1.89 -1.93
N ASN A 123 2.05 0.60 -1.83
CA ASN A 123 0.80 0.05 -2.38
C ASN A 123 -0.42 0.68 -1.71
N ILE A 124 -0.42 0.85 -0.38
CA ILE A 124 -1.55 1.45 0.36
C ILE A 124 -1.61 2.96 0.12
N MET A 125 -0.46 3.65 0.19
CA MET A 125 -0.42 5.11 0.14
C MET A 125 -0.43 5.63 -1.30
N THR A 126 0.55 5.25 -2.11
CA THR A 126 0.75 5.82 -3.44
C THR A 126 -0.16 5.18 -4.49
N ASP A 127 -0.23 3.84 -4.55
CA ASP A 127 -0.99 3.18 -5.61
C ASP A 127 -2.51 3.35 -5.41
N CYS A 128 -3.00 3.34 -4.17
CA CYS A 128 -4.40 3.68 -3.89
C CYS A 128 -4.71 5.15 -4.22
N THR A 129 -3.79 6.09 -3.94
CA THR A 129 -3.96 7.51 -4.32
C THR A 129 -3.99 7.70 -5.84
N ASN A 130 -3.18 6.94 -6.58
CA ASN A 130 -3.22 6.96 -8.04
C ASN A 130 -4.59 6.49 -8.58
N ILE A 131 -5.17 5.43 -8.01
CA ILE A 131 -6.53 4.98 -8.36
C ILE A 131 -7.59 6.03 -7.96
N GLU A 132 -7.44 6.66 -6.80
CA GLU A 132 -8.30 7.77 -6.37
C GLU A 132 -8.26 8.92 -7.39
N THR A 133 -7.05 9.35 -7.80
CA THR A 133 -6.87 10.39 -8.83
C THR A 133 -7.47 9.96 -10.18
N ALA A 134 -7.38 8.67 -10.52
CA ALA A 134 -8.00 8.14 -11.71
C ALA A 134 -9.51 8.28 -11.70
N THR A 135 -10.14 7.98 -10.58
CA THR A 135 -11.60 7.98 -10.43
C THR A 135 -12.17 9.37 -10.17
N SER A 136 -11.39 10.27 -9.54
CA SER A 136 -11.81 11.63 -9.24
C SER A 136 -11.53 12.63 -10.37
N ASN A 137 -10.50 12.42 -11.16
CA ASN A 137 -10.05 13.42 -12.13
C ASN A 137 -9.91 12.85 -13.55
N ILE A 138 -9.06 11.82 -13.74
CA ILE A 138 -8.62 11.41 -15.08
C ILE A 138 -9.78 10.81 -15.90
N VAL A 139 -10.44 9.76 -15.39
CA VAL A 139 -11.46 9.03 -16.15
C VAL A 139 -12.74 9.84 -16.36
N PRO A 140 -13.31 10.55 -15.35
CA PRO A 140 -14.49 11.38 -15.57
C PRO A 140 -14.24 12.47 -16.60
N GLN A 141 -13.14 13.23 -16.49
CA GLN A 141 -12.80 14.30 -17.42
C GLN A 141 -12.52 13.77 -18.83
N LEU A 142 -11.81 12.66 -18.96
CA LEU A 142 -11.53 12.05 -20.27
C LEU A 142 -12.83 11.68 -20.98
N LEU A 143 -13.73 10.97 -20.31
CA LEU A 143 -15.03 10.58 -20.89
C LEU A 143 -15.90 11.80 -21.20
N ALA A 144 -15.94 12.78 -20.30
CA ALA A 144 -16.74 13.99 -20.48
C ALA A 144 -16.23 14.84 -21.65
N ASN A 145 -14.91 15.05 -21.75
CA ASN A 145 -14.31 15.86 -22.80
C ASN A 145 -14.43 15.20 -24.20
N ILE A 146 -14.30 13.87 -24.28
CA ILE A 146 -14.57 13.16 -25.54
C ILE A 146 -16.06 13.30 -25.92
N ALA A 147 -16.97 13.00 -24.98
CA ALA A 147 -18.40 13.05 -25.25
C ALA A 147 -18.89 14.48 -25.61
N SER A 148 -18.39 15.50 -24.89
CA SER A 148 -18.75 16.90 -25.18
C SER A 148 -18.21 17.37 -26.53
N SER A 149 -16.98 16.99 -26.89
CA SER A 149 -16.40 17.33 -28.20
C SER A 149 -17.19 16.71 -29.35
N VAL A 150 -17.57 15.43 -29.20
CA VAL A 150 -18.41 14.72 -30.19
C VAL A 150 -19.81 15.34 -30.28
N PHE A 151 -20.42 15.68 -29.15
CA PHE A 151 -21.72 16.34 -29.11
C PHE A 151 -21.69 17.69 -29.82
N VAL A 152 -20.71 18.52 -29.54
CA VAL A 152 -20.55 19.84 -30.18
C VAL A 152 -20.29 19.68 -31.67
N LEU A 153 -19.48 18.70 -32.10
CA LEU A 153 -19.27 18.40 -33.53
C LEU A 153 -20.61 18.08 -34.23
N ILE A 154 -21.44 17.23 -33.62
CA ILE A 154 -22.75 16.87 -34.18
C ILE A 154 -23.64 18.11 -34.27
N CYS A 155 -23.71 18.94 -33.22
CA CYS A 155 -24.49 20.18 -33.24
C CYS A 155 -24.02 21.15 -34.34
N LEU A 156 -22.71 21.33 -34.51
CA LEU A 156 -22.13 22.17 -35.53
C LEU A 156 -22.40 21.63 -36.94
N ALA A 157 -22.40 20.33 -37.14
CA ALA A 157 -22.67 19.68 -38.42
C ALA A 157 -24.11 19.92 -38.90
N PHE A 158 -25.08 20.14 -38.00
CA PHE A 158 -26.44 20.53 -38.36
C PHE A 158 -26.53 21.92 -38.97
N PHE A 159 -25.61 22.84 -38.62
CA PHE A 159 -25.57 24.18 -39.23
C PHE A 159 -24.85 24.16 -40.59
N ASP A 160 -23.59 23.70 -40.59
CA ASP A 160 -22.85 23.44 -41.84
C ASP A 160 -21.78 22.36 -41.58
N TRP A 161 -21.98 21.21 -42.22
CA TRP A 161 -21.08 20.05 -42.02
C TRP A 161 -19.66 20.31 -42.57
N ARG A 162 -19.50 21.19 -43.57
CA ARG A 162 -18.19 21.53 -44.17
C ARG A 162 -17.35 22.37 -43.20
N MET A 163 -17.97 23.35 -42.59
CA MET A 163 -17.34 24.15 -41.54
C MET A 163 -17.02 23.31 -40.31
N ALA A 164 -17.94 22.43 -39.88
CA ALA A 164 -17.70 21.52 -38.78
C ALA A 164 -16.49 20.61 -39.04
N LEU A 165 -16.39 19.97 -40.22
CA LEU A 165 -15.24 19.16 -40.60
C LEU A 165 -13.93 19.96 -40.66
N SER A 166 -13.97 21.21 -41.12
CA SER A 166 -12.77 22.06 -41.22
C SER A 166 -12.13 22.33 -39.86
N ILE A 167 -12.92 22.52 -38.79
CA ILE A 167 -12.42 22.68 -37.42
C ILE A 167 -11.69 21.44 -36.94
N PHE A 168 -12.19 20.27 -37.26
CA PHE A 168 -11.60 18.99 -36.83
C PHE A 168 -10.56 18.43 -37.82
N ALA A 169 -10.28 19.13 -38.94
CA ALA A 169 -9.37 18.65 -39.99
C ALA A 169 -7.96 18.31 -39.49
N MET A 170 -7.48 19.02 -38.45
CA MET A 170 -6.15 18.78 -37.86
C MET A 170 -6.11 17.69 -36.77
N LEU A 171 -7.28 17.20 -36.34
CA LEU A 171 -7.36 16.16 -35.32
C LEU A 171 -6.69 14.84 -35.74
N PRO A 172 -6.91 14.29 -36.97
CA PRO A 172 -6.25 13.06 -37.39
C PRO A 172 -4.72 13.19 -37.41
N LEU A 173 -4.19 14.34 -37.83
CA LEU A 173 -2.74 14.59 -37.87
C LEU A 173 -2.17 14.67 -36.44
N THR A 174 -2.86 15.34 -35.52
CA THR A 174 -2.50 15.40 -34.12
C THR A 174 -2.52 13.99 -33.48
N ALA A 175 -3.56 13.20 -33.76
CA ALA A 175 -3.65 11.82 -33.30
C ALA A 175 -2.52 10.94 -33.85
N LEU A 176 -2.12 11.13 -35.11
CA LEU A 176 -1.01 10.42 -35.73
C LEU A 176 0.31 10.72 -35.02
N ILE A 177 0.59 11.97 -34.67
CA ILE A 177 1.80 12.37 -33.91
C ILE A 177 1.81 11.67 -32.55
N PHE A 178 0.71 11.66 -31.83
CA PHE A 178 0.60 10.95 -30.57
C PHE A 178 0.82 9.43 -30.73
N TRP A 179 0.22 8.85 -31.73
CA TRP A 179 0.34 7.42 -32.00
C TRP A 179 1.77 7.00 -32.35
N THR A 180 2.44 7.74 -33.22
CA THR A 180 3.82 7.47 -33.63
C THR A 180 4.83 7.69 -32.49
N SER A 181 4.61 8.72 -31.65
CA SER A 181 5.48 9.03 -30.51
C SER A 181 5.29 8.10 -29.30
N ARG A 182 4.18 7.33 -29.26
CA ARG A 182 3.80 6.50 -28.10
C ARG A 182 4.90 5.52 -27.64
N LYS A 183 5.59 4.86 -28.57
CA LYS A 183 6.67 3.93 -28.23
C LYS A 183 7.84 4.63 -27.53
N LEU A 184 8.21 5.82 -28.01
CA LEU A 184 9.28 6.63 -27.43
C LEU A 184 8.88 7.13 -26.04
N GLN A 185 7.68 7.69 -25.91
CA GLN A 185 7.15 8.17 -24.63
C GLN A 185 7.11 7.04 -23.59
N ASN A 186 6.58 5.87 -23.93
CA ASN A 186 6.51 4.71 -23.02
C ASN A 186 7.90 4.27 -22.56
N ARG A 187 8.91 4.26 -23.46
CA ARG A 187 10.27 3.89 -23.11
C ARG A 187 10.92 4.90 -22.15
N LEU A 188 10.75 6.19 -22.41
CA LEU A 188 11.26 7.26 -21.54
C LEU A 188 10.57 7.25 -20.19
N PHE A 189 9.27 7.04 -20.18
CA PHE A 189 8.45 6.95 -18.97
C PHE A 189 8.88 5.78 -18.08
N SER A 190 9.06 4.57 -18.66
CA SER A 190 9.57 3.42 -17.92
C SER A 190 10.95 3.69 -17.31
N LYS A 191 11.85 4.36 -18.06
CA LYS A 191 13.16 4.75 -17.52
C LYS A 191 13.05 5.74 -16.37
N HIS A 192 12.15 6.71 -16.47
CA HIS A 192 11.91 7.67 -15.40
C HIS A 192 11.38 6.98 -14.13
N ILE A 193 10.40 6.06 -14.26
CA ILE A 193 9.89 5.29 -13.11
C ILE A 193 11.01 4.44 -12.48
N SER A 194 11.81 3.74 -13.29
CA SER A 194 12.90 2.92 -12.77
C SER A 194 13.95 3.77 -12.03
N ALA A 195 14.30 4.93 -12.56
CA ALA A 195 15.21 5.86 -11.90
C ALA A 195 14.62 6.42 -10.59
N LYS A 196 13.31 6.71 -10.56
CA LYS A 196 12.62 7.15 -9.35
C LYS A 196 12.67 6.10 -8.26
N LEU A 197 12.33 4.85 -8.58
CA LEU A 197 12.37 3.73 -7.62
C LEU A 197 13.80 3.46 -7.12
N ALA A 198 14.82 3.57 -8.00
CA ALA A 198 16.21 3.44 -7.61
C ALA A 198 16.63 4.55 -6.62
N ALA A 199 16.23 5.80 -6.89
CA ALA A 199 16.52 6.93 -6.00
C ALA A 199 15.81 6.78 -4.64
N GLU A 200 14.55 6.35 -4.62
CA GLU A 200 13.80 6.05 -3.40
C GLU A 200 14.49 4.96 -2.57
N LYS A 201 14.90 3.86 -3.20
CA LYS A 201 15.64 2.76 -2.55
C LYS A 201 16.98 3.23 -1.97
N GLN A 202 17.77 4.02 -2.74
CA GLN A 202 19.05 4.54 -2.26
C GLN A 202 18.87 5.54 -1.11
N SER A 203 17.80 6.35 -1.13
CA SER A 203 17.47 7.26 -0.04
C SER A 203 17.15 6.50 1.24
N GLN A 204 16.37 5.43 1.14
CA GLN A 204 16.03 4.61 2.30
C GLN A 204 17.27 3.89 2.85
N GLU A 205 18.08 3.24 2.00
CA GLU A 205 19.35 2.61 2.40
C GLU A 205 20.27 3.60 3.11
N TYR A 206 20.32 4.86 2.62
CA TYR A 206 21.12 5.91 3.22
C TYR A 206 20.62 6.31 4.62
N LEU A 207 19.29 6.45 4.77
CA LEU A 207 18.68 6.82 6.05
C LEU A 207 18.79 5.69 7.08
N ASP A 208 18.52 4.46 6.70
CA ASP A 208 18.63 3.28 7.56
C ASP A 208 20.08 3.07 8.04
N GLY A 209 21.03 3.27 7.13
CA GLY A 209 22.47 3.16 7.41
C GLY A 209 23.15 4.39 7.98
N ILE A 210 22.44 5.50 8.30
CA ILE A 210 23.05 6.80 8.61
C ILE A 210 24.00 6.74 9.81
N LYS A 211 23.71 5.93 10.83
CA LYS A 211 24.56 5.74 12.00
C LYS A 211 25.89 5.09 11.63
N VAL A 212 25.86 4.05 10.80
CA VAL A 212 27.05 3.34 10.31
C VAL A 212 27.86 4.25 9.37
N ILE A 213 27.20 4.97 8.47
CA ILE A 213 27.83 5.90 7.55
C ILE A 213 28.61 6.98 8.33
N ARG A 214 28.00 7.54 9.39
CA ARG A 214 28.64 8.54 10.25
C ARG A 214 29.77 7.95 11.09
N SER A 215 29.56 6.79 11.71
CA SER A 215 30.58 6.17 12.58
C SER A 215 31.82 5.73 11.81
N CYS A 216 31.67 5.31 10.56
CA CYS A 216 32.75 4.87 9.69
C CYS A 216 33.30 5.98 8.77
N ASN A 217 32.79 7.22 8.89
CA ASN A 217 33.14 8.37 8.05
C ASN A 217 33.01 8.09 6.52
N LEU A 218 32.01 7.28 6.14
CA LEU A 218 31.74 6.86 4.75
C LEU A 218 30.85 7.85 3.98
N GLY A 219 30.64 9.06 4.51
CA GLY A 219 29.73 10.04 3.91
C GLY A 219 29.99 10.33 2.44
N GLY A 220 31.27 10.40 2.03
CA GLY A 220 31.65 10.68 0.64
C GLY A 220 31.26 9.59 -0.35
N GLU A 221 31.52 8.29 -0.07
CA GLU A 221 31.19 7.18 -0.97
C GLU A 221 29.70 6.88 -1.03
N LYS A 222 29.04 6.80 0.12
CA LYS A 222 27.59 6.55 0.19
C LYS A 222 26.79 7.73 -0.35
N TYR A 223 27.24 8.96 -0.09
CA TYR A 223 26.65 10.16 -0.67
C TYR A 223 26.75 10.17 -2.20
N LYS A 224 27.88 9.72 -2.76
CA LYS A 224 28.08 9.64 -4.21
C LYS A 224 27.06 8.71 -4.87
N LYS A 225 26.78 7.52 -4.30
CA LYS A 225 25.75 6.62 -4.81
C LYS A 225 24.36 7.25 -4.80
N LEU A 226 24.02 7.98 -3.74
CA LEU A 226 22.77 8.70 -3.63
C LEU A 226 22.71 9.84 -4.67
N ASP A 227 23.77 10.62 -4.81
CA ASP A 227 23.88 11.71 -5.78
C ASP A 227 23.78 11.21 -7.22
N ASP A 228 24.44 10.09 -7.54
CA ASP A 228 24.35 9.42 -8.85
C ASP A 228 22.91 9.01 -9.16
N ALA A 229 22.20 8.42 -8.17
CA ALA A 229 20.80 8.02 -8.34
C ALA A 229 19.87 9.22 -8.56
N PHE A 230 20.05 10.32 -7.82
CA PHE A 230 19.30 11.56 -8.06
C PHE A 230 19.66 12.23 -9.38
N THR A 231 20.93 12.16 -9.78
CA THR A 231 21.38 12.68 -11.09
C THR A 231 20.78 11.89 -12.24
N GLU A 232 20.68 10.56 -12.12
CA GLU A 232 19.99 9.72 -13.09
C GLU A 232 18.48 10.04 -13.14
N LEU A 233 17.82 10.15 -11.98
CA LEU A 233 16.42 10.57 -11.88
C LEU A 233 16.19 11.92 -12.56
N ARG A 234 17.02 12.93 -12.23
CA ARG A 234 16.94 14.26 -12.84
C ARG A 234 17.09 14.19 -14.36
N SER A 235 18.07 13.46 -14.86
CA SER A 235 18.31 13.34 -16.30
C SER A 235 17.19 12.58 -17.03
N ALA A 236 16.61 11.56 -16.39
CA ALA A 236 15.44 10.84 -16.91
C ALA A 236 14.20 11.73 -16.92
N ALA A 237 13.97 12.52 -15.86
CA ALA A 237 12.87 13.48 -15.75
C ALA A 237 12.97 14.57 -16.82
N ILE A 238 14.14 15.18 -17.00
CA ILE A 238 14.35 16.20 -18.03
C ILE A 238 14.10 15.63 -19.43
N ARG A 239 14.57 14.43 -19.72
CA ARG A 239 14.39 13.80 -21.05
C ARG A 239 12.92 13.53 -21.35
N ILE A 240 12.17 12.98 -20.39
CA ILE A 240 10.73 12.72 -20.61
C ILE A 240 9.95 14.01 -20.74
N GLU A 241 10.26 15.03 -19.92
CA GLU A 241 9.58 16.34 -19.96
C GLU A 241 9.84 17.04 -21.29
N LEU A 242 11.08 17.12 -21.75
CA LEU A 242 11.43 17.71 -23.05
C LEU A 242 10.72 17.01 -24.21
N VAL A 243 10.70 15.68 -24.23
CA VAL A 243 10.06 14.94 -25.33
C VAL A 243 8.54 15.04 -25.25
N SER A 244 7.94 14.80 -24.10
CA SER A 244 6.48 14.86 -23.92
C SER A 244 5.96 16.28 -24.07
N GLY A 245 6.64 17.27 -23.49
CA GLY A 245 6.31 18.68 -23.61
C GLY A 245 6.41 19.18 -25.06
N SER A 246 7.46 18.79 -25.79
CA SER A 246 7.60 19.16 -27.20
C SER A 246 6.50 18.53 -28.07
N ILE A 247 6.17 17.25 -27.85
CA ILE A 247 5.06 16.58 -28.55
C ILE A 247 3.74 17.27 -28.24
N MET A 248 3.51 17.63 -26.97
CA MET A 248 2.30 18.31 -26.54
C MET A 248 2.21 19.71 -27.14
N ALA A 249 3.30 20.48 -27.14
CA ALA A 249 3.35 21.80 -27.75
C ALA A 249 3.06 21.73 -29.26
N LEU A 250 3.72 20.81 -29.97
CA LEU A 250 3.49 20.60 -31.40
C LEU A 250 2.05 20.19 -31.69
N SER A 251 1.50 19.25 -30.91
CA SER A 251 0.10 18.80 -31.02
C SER A 251 -0.88 19.94 -30.77
N SER A 252 -0.62 20.79 -29.77
CA SER A 252 -1.43 21.98 -29.47
C SER A 252 -1.39 23.00 -30.60
N MET A 253 -0.20 23.27 -31.14
CA MET A 253 -0.04 24.18 -32.27
C MET A 253 -0.77 23.69 -33.52
N LEU A 254 -0.60 22.40 -33.85
CA LEU A 254 -1.29 21.77 -35.00
C LEU A 254 -2.82 21.80 -34.82
N LEU A 255 -3.31 21.44 -33.65
CA LEU A 255 -4.75 21.45 -33.40
C LEU A 255 -5.33 22.86 -33.54
N ARG A 256 -4.65 23.87 -32.98
CA ARG A 256 -5.06 25.29 -33.07
C ARG A 256 -4.93 25.85 -34.48
N SER A 257 -4.02 25.36 -35.32
CA SER A 257 -3.94 25.76 -36.74
C SER A 257 -5.20 25.39 -37.54
N GLY A 258 -6.03 24.47 -37.01
CA GLY A 258 -7.36 24.18 -37.54
C GLY A 258 -8.29 25.44 -37.61
N ILE A 259 -8.05 26.48 -36.79
CA ILE A 259 -8.73 27.75 -36.93
C ILE A 259 -8.41 28.38 -38.29
N GLY A 260 -7.13 28.32 -38.72
CA GLY A 260 -6.74 28.82 -40.04
C GLY A 260 -7.39 28.07 -41.19
N VAL A 261 -7.50 26.72 -41.05
CA VAL A 261 -8.22 25.89 -42.02
C VAL A 261 -9.71 26.26 -42.06
N ALA A 262 -10.33 26.43 -40.89
CA ALA A 262 -11.73 26.83 -40.78
C ALA A 262 -11.96 28.23 -41.37
N ALA A 263 -11.03 29.18 -41.16
CA ALA A 263 -11.10 30.52 -41.76
C ALA A 263 -10.99 30.43 -43.30
N PHE A 264 -10.03 29.67 -43.82
CA PHE A 264 -9.85 29.49 -45.27
C PHE A 264 -11.09 28.85 -45.94
N VAL A 265 -11.62 27.76 -45.36
CA VAL A 265 -12.86 27.15 -45.85
C VAL A 265 -14.05 28.07 -45.70
N GLY A 266 -14.14 28.80 -44.57
CA GLY A 266 -15.19 29.77 -44.30
C GLY A 266 -15.22 30.90 -45.32
N ILE A 267 -14.07 31.50 -45.66
CA ILE A 267 -13.95 32.53 -46.69
C ILE A 267 -14.40 32.01 -48.06
N HIS A 268 -13.98 30.79 -48.42
CA HIS A 268 -14.38 30.18 -49.70
C HIS A 268 -15.90 29.92 -49.76
N LEU A 269 -16.51 29.46 -48.68
CA LEU A 269 -17.97 29.23 -48.60
C LEU A 269 -18.75 30.55 -48.59
N LEU A 270 -18.21 31.62 -47.94
CA LEU A 270 -18.78 32.94 -47.88
C LEU A 270 -18.78 33.60 -49.29
N THR A 271 -17.63 33.56 -49.99
CA THR A 271 -17.50 34.10 -51.33
C THR A 271 -18.37 33.35 -52.35
N SER A 272 -18.67 32.07 -52.10
CA SER A 272 -19.57 31.27 -52.89
C SER A 272 -21.06 31.48 -52.54
N GLY A 273 -21.39 32.39 -51.61
CA GLY A 273 -22.76 32.66 -51.16
C GLY A 273 -23.45 31.50 -50.43
N ARG A 274 -22.68 30.53 -49.91
CA ARG A 274 -23.23 29.31 -49.28
C ARG A 274 -23.43 29.44 -47.76
N ILE A 275 -22.72 30.37 -47.14
CA ILE A 275 -22.84 30.70 -45.71
C ILE A 275 -22.83 32.21 -45.52
N ASP A 276 -23.45 32.69 -44.45
CA ASP A 276 -23.42 34.10 -44.06
C ASP A 276 -22.17 34.41 -43.25
N PHE A 277 -21.75 35.68 -43.25
CA PHE A 277 -20.61 36.15 -42.46
C PHE A 277 -20.75 35.84 -40.97
N LEU A 278 -21.97 35.99 -40.42
CA LEU A 278 -22.26 35.68 -39.02
C LEU A 278 -22.08 34.21 -38.68
N VAL A 279 -22.46 33.30 -39.58
CA VAL A 279 -22.25 31.85 -39.42
C VAL A 279 -20.76 31.53 -39.41
N MET A 280 -19.98 32.13 -40.35
CA MET A 280 -18.53 31.96 -40.35
C MET A 280 -17.90 32.42 -39.03
N LEU A 281 -18.27 33.59 -38.54
CA LEU A 281 -17.79 34.17 -37.28
C LEU A 281 -18.14 33.26 -36.09
N MET A 282 -19.37 32.73 -36.05
CA MET A 282 -19.81 31.79 -35.03
C MET A 282 -18.90 30.53 -34.99
N PHE A 283 -18.63 29.93 -36.14
CA PHE A 283 -17.75 28.74 -36.22
C PHE A 283 -16.33 29.05 -35.74
N LEU A 284 -15.74 30.21 -36.11
CA LEU A 284 -14.41 30.61 -35.67
C LEU A 284 -14.36 30.84 -34.16
N LEU A 285 -15.37 31.48 -33.55
CA LEU A 285 -15.45 31.65 -32.11
C LEU A 285 -15.58 30.33 -31.37
N ILE A 286 -16.43 29.42 -31.85
CA ILE A 286 -16.57 28.10 -31.23
C ILE A 286 -15.29 27.26 -31.39
N ALA A 287 -14.57 27.38 -32.52
CA ALA A 287 -13.30 26.69 -32.74
C ALA A 287 -12.26 27.04 -31.66
N THR A 288 -12.20 28.30 -31.21
CA THR A 288 -11.26 28.68 -30.14
C THR A 288 -11.52 27.93 -28.82
N ARG A 289 -12.78 27.57 -28.56
CA ARG A 289 -13.19 26.91 -27.30
C ARG A 289 -13.08 25.38 -27.36
N ILE A 290 -13.46 24.77 -28.51
CA ILE A 290 -13.57 23.32 -28.62
C ILE A 290 -12.21 22.60 -28.51
N TYR A 291 -11.12 23.27 -28.85
CA TYR A 291 -9.77 22.69 -28.73
C TYR A 291 -9.33 22.46 -27.27
N GLY A 292 -9.87 23.21 -26.31
CA GLY A 292 -9.57 23.02 -24.87
C GLY A 292 -9.86 21.60 -24.38
N PRO A 293 -11.11 21.10 -24.46
CA PRO A 293 -11.48 19.74 -24.12
C PRO A 293 -10.62 18.67 -24.84
N ILE A 294 -10.34 18.85 -26.12
CA ILE A 294 -9.54 17.91 -26.92
C ILE A 294 -8.08 17.88 -26.41
N LEU A 295 -7.50 19.04 -26.11
CA LEU A 295 -6.16 19.13 -25.53
C LEU A 295 -6.11 18.46 -24.14
N THR A 296 -7.13 18.66 -23.33
CA THR A 296 -7.22 17.98 -22.02
C THR A 296 -7.23 16.46 -22.18
N VAL A 297 -7.94 15.90 -23.15
CA VAL A 297 -7.87 14.46 -23.45
C VAL A 297 -6.43 14.02 -23.74
N LEU A 298 -5.70 14.79 -24.55
CA LEU A 298 -4.32 14.47 -24.89
C LEU A 298 -3.36 14.56 -23.68
N THR A 299 -3.58 15.55 -22.78
CA THR A 299 -2.77 15.67 -21.55
C THR A 299 -3.01 14.57 -20.54
N LEU A 300 -4.23 14.00 -20.49
CA LEU A 300 -4.57 12.92 -19.56
C LEU A 300 -4.13 11.51 -20.03
N LEU A 301 -3.76 11.36 -21.32
CA LEU A 301 -3.34 10.05 -21.85
C LEU A 301 -2.08 9.46 -21.17
N PRO A 302 -1.01 10.22 -20.88
CA PRO A 302 0.14 9.71 -20.14
C PRO A 302 -0.21 9.22 -18.74
N ASP A 303 -1.13 9.89 -18.04
CA ASP A 303 -1.55 9.52 -16.68
C ASP A 303 -2.19 8.13 -16.63
N ILE A 304 -2.88 7.74 -17.71
CA ILE A 304 -3.44 6.37 -17.83
C ILE A 304 -2.35 5.30 -17.80
N LEU A 305 -1.17 5.58 -18.34
CA LEU A 305 -0.05 4.64 -18.30
C LEU A 305 0.48 4.47 -16.86
N TYR A 306 0.50 5.55 -16.10
CA TYR A 306 0.86 5.52 -14.67
C TYR A 306 -0.10 4.61 -13.88
N LEU A 307 -1.39 4.74 -14.17
CA LEU A 307 -2.41 3.92 -13.56
C LEU A 307 -2.26 2.42 -13.85
N GLN A 308 -1.71 2.05 -15.01
CA GLN A 308 -1.47 0.65 -15.34
C GLN A 308 -0.47 -0.01 -14.39
N VAL A 309 0.57 0.71 -13.99
CA VAL A 309 1.60 0.20 -13.08
C VAL A 309 1.03 0.01 -11.68
N SER A 310 0.37 1.04 -11.13
CA SER A 310 -0.27 0.98 -9.81
C SER A 310 -1.33 -0.11 -9.73
N ASN A 311 -2.17 -0.21 -10.75
CA ASN A 311 -3.20 -1.23 -10.83
C ASN A 311 -2.62 -2.67 -10.90
N ARG A 312 -1.51 -2.88 -11.64
CA ARG A 312 -0.85 -4.18 -11.69
C ARG A 312 -0.32 -4.58 -10.30
N ARG A 313 0.33 -3.67 -9.58
CA ARG A 313 0.84 -3.94 -8.23
C ARG A 313 -0.30 -4.28 -7.26
N LEU A 314 -1.35 -3.46 -7.23
CA LEU A 314 -2.50 -3.72 -6.37
C LEU A 314 -3.21 -5.03 -6.73
N ARG A 315 -3.31 -5.38 -8.03
CA ARG A 315 -3.84 -6.69 -8.43
C ARG A 315 -2.98 -7.84 -7.95
N THR A 316 -1.68 -7.77 -8.14
CA THR A 316 -0.77 -8.82 -7.65
C THR A 316 -0.94 -9.04 -6.15
N LEU A 317 -1.15 -7.97 -5.37
CA LEU A 317 -1.43 -8.06 -3.94
C LEU A 317 -2.82 -8.63 -3.65
N MET A 318 -3.85 -8.16 -4.35
CA MET A 318 -5.24 -8.61 -4.15
C MET A 318 -5.50 -10.05 -4.62
N ASP A 319 -4.75 -10.49 -5.63
CA ASP A 319 -4.85 -11.85 -6.21
C ASP A 319 -3.88 -12.83 -5.51
N SER A 320 -3.07 -12.36 -4.54
CA SER A 320 -2.18 -13.24 -3.76
C SER A 320 -3.00 -14.21 -2.91
N GLU A 321 -2.54 -15.45 -2.87
CA GLU A 321 -3.21 -16.51 -2.11
C GLU A 321 -3.23 -16.18 -0.62
N VAL A 322 -4.41 -16.27 -0.03
CA VAL A 322 -4.63 -16.11 1.40
C VAL A 322 -4.65 -17.48 2.08
N MET A 323 -4.17 -17.53 3.30
CA MET A 323 -4.33 -18.75 4.11
C MET A 323 -5.80 -18.88 4.52
N THR A 324 -6.38 -20.02 4.21
CA THR A 324 -7.75 -20.38 4.58
C THR A 324 -7.75 -21.63 5.43
N GLY A 325 -8.79 -21.84 6.20
CA GLY A 325 -8.95 -23.03 7.04
C GLY A 325 -10.28 -23.03 7.78
N GLU A 326 -10.52 -24.09 8.55
CA GLU A 326 -11.72 -24.22 9.37
C GLU A 326 -11.61 -23.45 10.68
N THR A 327 -12.69 -22.80 11.08
CA THR A 327 -12.78 -22.02 12.33
C THR A 327 -13.43 -22.77 13.49
N SER A 328 -13.81 -24.03 13.30
CA SER A 328 -14.64 -24.78 14.24
C SER A 328 -14.13 -26.17 14.63
N SER A 329 -12.96 -26.57 14.15
CA SER A 329 -12.37 -27.88 14.51
C SER A 329 -11.94 -27.86 15.98
N PRO A 330 -12.53 -28.70 16.85
CA PRO A 330 -12.23 -28.65 18.28
C PRO A 330 -10.82 -29.19 18.56
N ILE A 331 -9.95 -28.33 19.08
CA ILE A 331 -8.64 -28.72 19.58
C ILE A 331 -8.85 -29.35 20.96
N ARG A 332 -8.67 -30.67 21.07
CA ARG A 332 -8.98 -31.44 22.29
C ARG A 332 -7.90 -31.35 23.37
N ASN A 333 -6.65 -31.25 22.97
CA ASN A 333 -5.51 -31.02 23.85
C ASN A 333 -4.52 -30.06 23.17
N THR A 334 -3.41 -29.74 23.80
CA THR A 334 -2.42 -28.79 23.32
C THR A 334 -1.08 -29.42 22.98
N ASP A 335 -1.08 -30.75 22.70
CA ASP A 335 0.11 -31.40 22.17
C ASP A 335 0.47 -30.79 20.81
N LEU A 336 1.74 -30.45 20.62
CA LEU A 336 2.28 -30.07 19.33
C LEU A 336 3.10 -31.22 18.76
N SER A 337 2.67 -31.83 17.66
CA SER A 337 3.41 -32.88 16.98
C SER A 337 3.90 -32.44 15.60
N PHE A 338 5.13 -32.81 15.32
CA PHE A 338 5.77 -32.66 14.02
C PHE A 338 6.05 -34.08 13.50
N ASP A 339 5.50 -34.40 12.32
CA ASP A 339 5.63 -35.72 11.71
C ASP A 339 6.31 -35.58 10.35
N THR A 340 7.59 -35.99 10.26
CA THR A 340 8.43 -35.96 9.05
C THR A 340 8.37 -34.63 8.30
N VAL A 341 8.44 -33.53 9.05
CA VAL A 341 8.29 -32.19 8.52
C VAL A 341 9.55 -31.73 7.79
N SER A 342 9.41 -31.40 6.51
CA SER A 342 10.44 -30.71 5.73
C SER A 342 9.97 -29.36 5.27
N PHE A 343 10.90 -28.39 5.22
CA PHE A 343 10.59 -27.02 4.87
C PHE A 343 11.80 -26.28 4.31
N ALA A 344 11.57 -25.43 3.29
CA ALA A 344 12.56 -24.54 2.69
C ALA A 344 12.06 -23.10 2.60
N TYR A 345 12.96 -22.13 2.80
CA TYR A 345 12.69 -20.74 2.41
C TYR A 345 13.09 -20.56 0.93
N GLY A 346 12.12 -20.70 0.02
CA GLY A 346 12.37 -20.72 -1.41
C GLY A 346 13.12 -21.98 -1.83
N GLU A 347 14.37 -21.86 -2.32
CA GLU A 347 15.19 -22.99 -2.74
C GLU A 347 16.13 -23.52 -1.63
N GLU A 348 16.23 -22.81 -0.50
CA GLU A 348 17.14 -23.19 0.59
C GLU A 348 16.44 -24.10 1.62
N PRO A 349 16.80 -25.40 1.71
CA PRO A 349 16.22 -26.30 2.69
C PRO A 349 16.68 -25.94 4.10
N VAL A 350 15.74 -25.91 5.05
CA VAL A 350 15.98 -25.54 6.45
C VAL A 350 15.61 -26.65 7.42
N LEU A 351 14.55 -27.39 7.14
CA LEU A 351 14.14 -28.56 7.92
C LEU A 351 14.06 -29.78 7.01
N ASP A 352 14.52 -30.93 7.51
CA ASP A 352 14.58 -32.16 6.78
C ASP A 352 14.11 -33.33 7.68
N GLU A 353 12.89 -33.82 7.40
CA GLU A 353 12.22 -34.92 8.09
C GLU A 353 12.16 -34.79 9.64
N VAL A 354 11.91 -33.57 10.12
CA VAL A 354 11.83 -33.30 11.58
C VAL A 354 10.60 -33.98 12.18
N SER A 355 10.83 -34.78 13.21
CA SER A 355 9.76 -35.47 13.97
C SER A 355 10.01 -35.35 15.46
N PHE A 356 9.05 -34.80 16.21
CA PHE A 356 9.02 -34.77 17.68
C PHE A 356 7.62 -34.39 18.19
N VAL A 357 7.41 -34.56 19.50
CA VAL A 357 6.18 -34.18 20.18
C VAL A 357 6.49 -33.31 21.39
N ALA A 358 5.91 -32.08 21.42
CA ALA A 358 5.86 -31.27 22.62
C ALA A 358 4.52 -31.55 23.34
N LYS A 359 4.60 -32.26 24.47
CA LYS A 359 3.41 -32.72 25.21
C LYS A 359 2.68 -31.61 25.92
N ALA A 360 1.36 -31.72 26.01
CA ALA A 360 0.50 -30.77 26.72
C ALA A 360 0.94 -30.59 28.20
N GLY A 361 0.99 -29.31 28.61
CA GLY A 361 1.37 -28.95 29.97
C GLY A 361 2.85 -29.14 30.32
N GLN A 362 3.71 -29.42 29.32
CA GLN A 362 5.17 -29.60 29.49
C GLN A 362 5.96 -28.51 28.78
N ILE A 363 7.18 -28.27 29.24
CA ILE A 363 8.14 -27.37 28.63
C ILE A 363 9.06 -28.18 27.72
N THR A 364 8.96 -27.97 26.41
CA THR A 364 9.85 -28.55 25.40
C THR A 364 10.83 -27.47 24.91
N ALA A 365 12.13 -27.74 25.04
CA ALA A 365 13.17 -26.83 24.61
C ALA A 365 13.81 -27.27 23.29
N LEU A 366 13.90 -26.32 22.32
CA LEU A 366 14.64 -26.51 21.08
C LEU A 366 16.06 -25.95 21.24
N VAL A 367 17.06 -26.81 21.05
CA VAL A 367 18.48 -26.50 21.21
C VAL A 367 19.24 -26.86 19.94
N GLY A 368 20.33 -26.16 19.66
CA GLY A 368 21.21 -26.47 18.52
C GLY A 368 22.00 -25.24 18.06
N PRO A 369 22.94 -25.41 17.14
CA PRO A 369 23.70 -24.32 16.55
C PRO A 369 22.82 -23.26 15.89
N SER A 370 23.37 -22.03 15.64
CA SER A 370 22.71 -21.03 14.83
C SER A 370 22.41 -21.59 13.42
N GLY A 371 21.22 -21.32 12.89
CA GLY A 371 20.82 -21.84 11.58
C GLY A 371 20.31 -23.29 11.56
N SER A 372 20.20 -23.97 12.71
CA SER A 372 19.70 -25.36 12.75
C SER A 372 18.18 -25.54 12.57
N GLY A 373 17.41 -24.45 12.35
CA GLY A 373 15.97 -24.52 12.08
C GLY A 373 15.04 -24.29 13.29
N LYS A 374 15.56 -23.95 14.49
CA LYS A 374 14.76 -23.78 15.73
C LYS A 374 13.62 -22.77 15.57
N SER A 375 13.91 -21.56 15.09
CA SER A 375 12.89 -20.51 14.90
C SER A 375 11.94 -20.83 13.74
N THR A 376 12.36 -21.68 12.79
CA THR A 376 11.50 -22.18 11.71
C THR A 376 10.43 -23.12 12.26
N ILE A 377 10.77 -23.98 13.21
CA ILE A 377 9.82 -24.87 13.89
C ILE A 377 8.72 -24.07 14.59
N SER A 378 9.08 -23.00 15.34
CA SER A 378 8.08 -22.17 16.02
C SER A 378 7.15 -21.45 15.04
N LYS A 379 7.69 -21.00 13.90
CA LYS A 379 6.92 -20.36 12.84
C LYS A 379 5.97 -21.33 12.15
N LEU A 380 6.37 -22.59 11.94
CA LEU A 380 5.51 -23.63 11.38
C LEU A 380 4.42 -24.07 12.38
N ALA A 381 4.75 -24.19 13.68
CA ALA A 381 3.77 -24.46 14.73
C ALA A 381 2.62 -23.44 14.73
N ALA A 382 2.97 -22.18 14.52
CA ALA A 382 2.04 -21.06 14.46
C ALA A 382 1.38 -20.85 13.08
N ARG A 383 1.70 -21.70 12.12
CA ARG A 383 1.25 -21.54 10.73
C ARG A 383 1.58 -20.16 10.13
N PHE A 384 2.73 -19.58 10.46
CA PHE A 384 3.24 -18.41 9.72
C PHE A 384 3.71 -18.82 8.32
N TRP A 385 4.06 -20.09 8.15
CA TRP A 385 4.31 -20.81 6.91
C TRP A 385 3.66 -22.17 6.97
N ASP A 386 3.28 -22.72 5.84
CA ASP A 386 2.90 -24.12 5.72
C ASP A 386 4.14 -24.98 5.42
N ALA A 387 4.22 -26.19 5.98
CA ALA A 387 5.28 -27.13 5.67
C ALA A 387 5.20 -27.62 4.21
N ASP A 388 6.35 -27.86 3.59
CA ASP A 388 6.42 -28.38 2.22
C ASP A 388 6.02 -29.87 2.18
N SER A 389 6.46 -30.65 3.18
CA SER A 389 6.05 -32.05 3.37
C SER A 389 5.93 -32.39 4.86
N GLY A 390 5.27 -33.48 5.16
CA GLY A 390 4.93 -33.86 6.52
C GLY A 390 3.74 -33.12 7.09
N THR A 391 3.49 -33.25 8.40
CA THR A 391 2.37 -32.56 9.07
C THR A 391 2.78 -31.95 10.40
N VAL A 392 2.26 -30.78 10.69
CA VAL A 392 2.33 -30.13 12.00
C VAL A 392 0.93 -30.16 12.59
N ASN A 393 0.76 -30.73 13.79
CA ASN A 393 -0.55 -30.85 14.40
C ASN A 393 -0.59 -30.21 15.78
N ILE A 394 -1.75 -29.66 16.13
CA ILE A 394 -2.10 -29.23 17.48
C ILE A 394 -3.29 -30.07 17.98
N GLY A 395 -3.13 -30.80 19.08
CA GLY A 395 -4.18 -31.68 19.63
C GLY A 395 -4.72 -32.70 18.63
N GLY A 396 -3.87 -33.17 17.71
CA GLY A 396 -4.21 -34.14 16.66
C GLY A 396 -4.86 -33.53 15.41
N VAL A 397 -5.04 -32.18 15.35
CA VAL A 397 -5.57 -31.49 14.18
C VAL A 397 -4.42 -30.82 13.41
N ASN A 398 -4.36 -31.04 12.10
CA ASN A 398 -3.33 -30.42 11.26
C ASN A 398 -3.52 -28.89 11.21
N VAL A 399 -2.47 -28.14 11.56
CA VAL A 399 -2.50 -26.68 11.57
C VAL A 399 -2.84 -26.08 10.20
N LYS A 400 -2.52 -26.78 9.12
CA LYS A 400 -2.83 -26.36 7.75
C LYS A 400 -4.33 -26.33 7.44
N GLU A 401 -5.13 -27.11 8.17
CA GLU A 401 -6.58 -27.18 8.02
C GLU A 401 -7.31 -26.11 8.85
N LEU A 402 -6.65 -25.50 9.83
CA LEU A 402 -7.23 -24.49 10.73
C LEU A 402 -7.10 -23.10 10.16
N ASP A 403 -8.11 -22.25 10.32
CA ASP A 403 -7.99 -20.83 10.04
C ASP A 403 -6.87 -20.20 10.89
N PRO A 404 -5.94 -19.40 10.30
CA PRO A 404 -4.81 -18.83 11.03
C PRO A 404 -5.22 -17.99 12.25
N GLU A 405 -6.32 -17.24 12.18
CA GLU A 405 -6.78 -16.42 13.31
C GLU A 405 -7.39 -17.26 14.41
N TYR A 406 -8.10 -18.33 14.05
CA TYR A 406 -8.58 -19.32 15.00
C TYR A 406 -7.41 -20.03 15.70
N LEU A 407 -6.42 -20.48 14.93
CA LEU A 407 -5.20 -21.09 15.47
C LEU A 407 -4.47 -20.13 16.43
N MET A 408 -4.34 -18.86 16.06
CA MET A 408 -3.67 -17.85 16.88
C MET A 408 -4.35 -17.62 18.25
N GLN A 409 -5.62 -17.92 18.43
CA GLN A 409 -6.28 -17.84 19.74
C GLN A 409 -5.65 -18.83 20.75
N HIS A 410 -5.04 -19.90 20.27
CA HIS A 410 -4.42 -20.94 21.09
C HIS A 410 -2.94 -20.70 21.41
N PHE A 411 -2.32 -19.68 20.80
CA PHE A 411 -0.90 -19.38 20.97
C PHE A 411 -0.67 -18.01 21.64
N SER A 412 0.25 -17.93 22.57
CA SER A 412 0.88 -16.69 23.04
C SER A 412 2.35 -16.69 22.64
N PHE A 413 2.85 -15.55 22.18
CA PHE A 413 4.23 -15.38 21.73
C PHE A 413 4.98 -14.38 22.60
N VAL A 414 6.22 -14.72 22.94
CA VAL A 414 7.20 -13.77 23.43
C VAL A 414 8.36 -13.80 22.44
N PHE A 415 8.43 -12.81 21.58
CA PHE A 415 9.46 -12.72 20.54
C PHE A 415 10.77 -12.19 21.08
N GLN A 416 11.87 -12.49 20.40
CA GLN A 416 13.20 -11.97 20.68
C GLN A 416 13.24 -10.44 20.52
N GLU A 417 12.72 -9.93 19.40
CA GLU A 417 12.57 -8.51 19.15
C GLU A 417 11.16 -8.06 19.52
N VAL A 418 11.06 -7.26 20.54
CA VAL A 418 9.77 -6.73 21.01
C VAL A 418 9.38 -5.50 20.23
N ILE A 419 8.24 -5.57 19.55
CA ILE A 419 7.63 -4.41 18.88
C ILE A 419 6.59 -3.80 19.80
N LEU A 420 6.75 -2.50 20.08
CA LEU A 420 5.78 -1.68 20.78
C LEU A 420 5.19 -0.64 19.84
N PHE A 421 3.90 -0.43 19.93
CA PHE A 421 3.20 0.57 19.13
C PHE A 421 3.32 1.96 19.76
N ASN A 422 3.30 2.99 18.95
CA ASN A 422 3.26 4.38 19.39
C ASN A 422 1.90 4.69 20.03
N ASP A 423 1.73 4.23 21.25
CA ASP A 423 0.51 4.33 22.06
C ASP A 423 0.91 4.26 23.55
N THR A 424 -0.07 4.32 24.44
CA THR A 424 0.13 4.19 25.88
C THR A 424 0.63 2.78 26.26
N ILE A 425 1.25 2.65 27.44
CA ILE A 425 1.63 1.34 28.00
C ILE A 425 0.39 0.45 28.16
N GLU A 426 -0.70 1.02 28.69
CA GLU A 426 -1.98 0.33 28.87
C GLU A 426 -2.47 -0.27 27.54
N ASN A 427 -2.54 0.53 26.48
CA ASN A 427 -2.99 0.08 25.16
C ASN A 427 -2.03 -0.96 24.55
N ASN A 428 -0.74 -0.80 24.78
CA ASN A 428 0.24 -1.80 24.36
C ASN A 428 0.04 -3.16 25.04
N ILE A 429 -0.33 -3.19 26.32
CA ILE A 429 -0.64 -4.45 27.03
C ILE A 429 -2.00 -4.99 26.57
N ARG A 430 -3.01 -4.11 26.38
CA ARG A 430 -4.37 -4.46 25.94
C ARG A 430 -4.40 -5.20 24.60
N ILE A 431 -3.37 -5.11 23.76
CA ILE A 431 -3.24 -5.88 22.50
C ILE A 431 -3.39 -7.38 22.76
N GLY A 432 -2.96 -7.89 23.91
CA GLY A 432 -3.14 -9.30 24.27
C GLY A 432 -4.61 -9.73 24.35
N LYS A 433 -5.50 -8.84 24.82
CA LYS A 433 -6.95 -9.06 24.93
C LYS A 433 -7.69 -7.71 24.76
N PRO A 434 -8.16 -7.38 23.55
CA PRO A 434 -8.70 -6.05 23.23
C PRO A 434 -9.83 -5.57 24.15
N ASN A 435 -10.65 -6.51 24.67
CA ASN A 435 -11.79 -6.21 25.55
C ASN A 435 -11.44 -6.28 27.05
N ALA A 436 -10.15 -6.34 27.42
CA ALA A 436 -9.71 -6.39 28.80
C ALA A 436 -10.02 -5.09 29.55
N GLY A 437 -10.52 -5.21 30.78
CA GLY A 437 -10.69 -4.08 31.70
C GLY A 437 -9.36 -3.62 32.30
N GLU A 438 -9.37 -2.41 32.89
CA GLU A 438 -8.15 -1.84 33.54
C GLU A 438 -7.56 -2.76 34.61
N GLU A 439 -8.39 -3.43 35.40
CA GLU A 439 -7.92 -4.34 36.46
C GLU A 439 -7.25 -5.60 35.90
N GLU A 440 -7.74 -6.14 34.78
CA GLU A 440 -7.09 -7.27 34.10
C GLU A 440 -5.73 -6.86 33.55
N ILE A 441 -5.63 -5.66 32.98
CA ILE A 441 -4.37 -5.11 32.42
C ILE A 441 -3.36 -4.89 33.55
N LYS A 442 -3.75 -4.27 34.65
CA LYS A 442 -2.89 -4.06 35.82
C LYS A 442 -2.43 -5.38 36.45
N SER A 443 -3.34 -6.38 36.54
CA SER A 443 -3.01 -7.72 37.03
C SER A 443 -1.96 -8.40 36.14
N ALA A 444 -2.13 -8.34 34.81
CA ALA A 444 -1.16 -8.90 33.87
C ALA A 444 0.19 -8.17 33.92
N ALA A 445 0.17 -6.82 34.02
CA ALA A 445 1.39 -6.01 34.18
C ALA A 445 2.14 -6.36 35.47
N LYS A 446 1.44 -6.50 36.59
CA LYS A 446 2.00 -6.90 37.87
C LYS A 446 2.58 -8.31 37.82
N ALA A 447 1.87 -9.25 37.17
CA ALA A 447 2.36 -10.59 36.95
C ALA A 447 3.63 -10.61 36.10
N ALA A 448 3.78 -9.67 35.16
CA ALA A 448 4.98 -9.46 34.35
C ALA A 448 6.06 -8.58 35.00
N CYS A 449 5.91 -8.21 36.27
CA CYS A 449 6.82 -7.28 36.98
C CYS A 449 6.98 -5.92 36.28
N CYS A 450 5.89 -5.39 35.64
CA CYS A 450 5.91 -4.10 34.98
C CYS A 450 5.60 -2.94 35.92
N ASP A 451 4.86 -3.16 36.99
CA ASP A 451 4.39 -2.15 37.95
C ASP A 451 5.56 -1.32 38.53
N GLU A 452 6.68 -1.96 38.84
CA GLU A 452 7.85 -1.30 39.41
C GLU A 452 8.40 -0.14 38.55
N PHE A 453 8.49 -0.32 37.23
CA PHE A 453 8.95 0.75 36.36
C PHE A 453 7.81 1.68 35.89
N ILE A 454 6.60 1.15 35.74
CA ILE A 454 5.44 1.96 35.33
C ILE A 454 5.10 3.02 36.38
N GLU A 455 5.19 2.68 37.66
CA GLU A 455 4.93 3.61 38.78
C GLU A 455 5.97 4.74 38.88
N LYS A 456 7.16 4.55 38.32
CA LYS A 456 8.21 5.58 38.26
C LYS A 456 8.00 6.58 37.12
N LEU A 457 7.11 6.27 36.16
CA LEU A 457 6.83 7.14 35.02
C LEU A 457 5.80 8.22 35.40
N PRO A 458 5.95 9.46 34.89
CA PRO A 458 5.07 10.58 35.26
C PRO A 458 3.58 10.31 35.05
N ASP A 459 3.21 9.64 33.95
CA ASP A 459 1.83 9.35 33.58
C ASP A 459 1.44 7.88 33.82
N GLY A 460 2.31 7.09 34.48
CA GLY A 460 2.07 5.68 34.79
C GLY A 460 1.67 4.86 33.54
N TYR A 461 0.56 4.15 33.61
CA TYR A 461 0.02 3.35 32.50
C TYR A 461 -0.38 4.17 31.28
N LYS A 462 -0.64 5.48 31.40
CA LYS A 462 -0.99 6.39 30.31
C LYS A 462 0.23 6.99 29.61
N THR A 463 1.44 6.64 30.04
CA THR A 463 2.67 7.11 29.39
C THR A 463 2.72 6.65 27.93
N MET A 464 2.92 7.61 27.01
CA MET A 464 3.11 7.37 25.59
C MET A 464 4.52 6.84 25.31
N LEU A 465 4.60 5.74 24.56
CA LEU A 465 5.87 5.01 24.35
C LEU A 465 6.70 5.49 23.16
N GLY A 466 6.12 6.30 22.25
CA GLY A 466 6.78 6.65 21.00
C GLY A 466 7.00 5.45 20.07
N GLU A 467 7.73 5.67 18.98
CA GLU A 467 8.03 4.59 18.02
C GLU A 467 8.86 3.48 18.69
N ASN A 468 8.35 2.25 18.58
CA ASN A 468 8.97 1.02 19.07
C ASN A 468 9.43 1.09 20.56
N GLY A 469 8.76 1.92 21.37
CA GLY A 469 9.09 2.06 22.79
C GLY A 469 10.48 2.63 23.04
N ALA A 470 10.92 3.60 22.24
CA ALA A 470 12.27 4.19 22.30
C ALA A 470 12.66 4.74 23.68
N THR A 471 11.69 5.03 24.54
CA THR A 471 11.88 5.54 25.90
C THR A 471 12.16 4.45 26.94
N LEU A 472 11.94 3.18 26.60
CA LEU A 472 12.08 2.04 27.51
C LEU A 472 13.38 1.25 27.26
N SER A 473 13.92 0.67 28.35
CA SER A 473 15.01 -0.29 28.27
C SER A 473 14.57 -1.61 27.58
N GLY A 474 15.52 -2.42 27.11
CA GLY A 474 15.24 -3.72 26.53
C GLY A 474 14.42 -4.64 27.43
N GLY A 475 14.78 -4.68 28.73
CA GLY A 475 14.08 -5.48 29.73
C GLY A 475 12.65 -5.01 30.03
N GLU A 476 12.40 -3.70 30.05
CA GLU A 476 11.05 -3.13 30.22
C GLU A 476 10.16 -3.45 29.02
N ARG A 477 10.69 -3.32 27.79
CA ARG A 477 9.96 -3.74 26.58
C ARG A 477 9.62 -5.22 26.62
N GLN A 478 10.57 -6.08 27.04
CA GLN A 478 10.34 -7.52 27.16
C GLN A 478 9.24 -7.85 28.17
N ARG A 479 9.24 -7.16 29.34
CA ARG A 479 8.19 -7.32 30.35
C ARG A 479 6.81 -6.95 29.84
N ILE A 480 6.68 -5.90 29.03
CA ILE A 480 5.40 -5.53 28.36
C ILE A 480 4.98 -6.64 27.38
N SER A 481 5.91 -7.25 26.62
CA SER A 481 5.60 -8.38 25.74
C SER A 481 5.09 -9.58 26.53
N ILE A 482 5.68 -9.88 27.69
CA ILE A 482 5.23 -10.95 28.58
C ILE A 482 3.86 -10.60 29.17
N ALA A 483 3.61 -9.34 29.54
CA ALA A 483 2.30 -8.89 30.03
C ALA A 483 1.18 -9.09 28.97
N ARG A 484 1.49 -8.84 27.69
CA ARG A 484 0.58 -9.18 26.57
C ARG A 484 0.25 -10.68 26.53
N ALA A 485 1.28 -11.53 26.66
CA ALA A 485 1.11 -12.97 26.64
C ALA A 485 0.32 -13.49 27.84
N LEU A 486 0.56 -12.93 29.03
CA LEU A 486 -0.20 -13.23 30.26
C LEU A 486 -1.66 -12.80 30.13
N LEU A 487 -1.91 -11.59 29.61
CA LEU A 487 -3.27 -11.08 29.42
C LEU A 487 -4.07 -11.89 28.40
N LYS A 488 -3.40 -12.37 27.34
CA LYS A 488 -3.99 -13.25 26.33
C LYS A 488 -4.38 -14.61 26.89
N ASP A 489 -3.58 -15.13 27.81
CA ASP A 489 -3.77 -16.39 28.52
C ASP A 489 -4.01 -17.61 27.62
N ALA A 490 -3.32 -17.68 26.47
CA ALA A 490 -3.43 -18.82 25.56
C ALA A 490 -2.79 -20.10 26.15
N PRO A 491 -3.32 -21.29 25.80
CA PRO A 491 -2.85 -22.56 26.36
C PRO A 491 -1.48 -23.02 25.87
N VAL A 492 -1.01 -22.52 24.73
CA VAL A 492 0.32 -22.79 24.16
C VAL A 492 1.14 -21.50 24.19
N VAL A 493 2.37 -21.58 24.68
CA VAL A 493 3.30 -20.44 24.74
C VAL A 493 4.55 -20.76 23.93
N ILE A 494 4.90 -19.85 23.03
CA ILE A 494 6.17 -19.92 22.29
C ILE A 494 7.07 -18.81 22.80
N LEU A 495 8.25 -19.21 23.29
CA LEU A 495 9.28 -18.31 23.80
C LEU A 495 10.48 -18.32 22.86
N ASP A 496 10.75 -17.20 22.17
CA ASP A 496 11.93 -17.06 21.31
C ASP A 496 12.95 -16.14 22.00
N GLU A 497 13.99 -16.74 22.58
CA GLU A 497 15.14 -16.08 23.22
C GLU A 497 14.80 -14.86 24.11
N ALA A 498 13.79 -14.98 24.96
CA ALA A 498 13.19 -13.87 25.71
C ALA A 498 14.16 -13.17 26.70
N THR A 499 15.37 -13.69 26.94
CA THR A 499 16.35 -13.14 27.91
C THR A 499 17.68 -12.70 27.27
N ALA A 500 17.79 -12.70 25.95
CA ALA A 500 19.01 -12.24 25.28
C ALA A 500 19.26 -10.75 25.46
N SER A 501 20.50 -10.39 25.72
CA SER A 501 20.99 -8.99 25.79
C SER A 501 20.37 -8.12 26.91
N LEU A 502 19.89 -8.75 28.00
CA LEU A 502 19.40 -8.03 29.18
C LEU A 502 20.53 -7.84 30.21
N ASP A 503 20.47 -6.73 30.93
CA ASP A 503 21.27 -6.51 32.13
C ASP A 503 20.82 -7.46 33.25
N PRO A 504 21.70 -7.79 34.23
CA PRO A 504 21.41 -8.82 35.25
C PRO A 504 20.14 -8.53 36.09
N GLU A 505 19.86 -7.28 36.37
CA GLU A 505 18.69 -6.88 37.16
C GLU A 505 17.38 -7.14 36.39
N ASN A 506 17.31 -6.69 35.16
CA ASN A 506 16.15 -6.93 34.30
C ASN A 506 15.99 -8.44 33.94
N GLU A 507 17.09 -9.22 33.84
CA GLU A 507 17.03 -10.65 33.59
C GLU A 507 16.25 -11.38 34.70
N VAL A 508 16.43 -11.00 35.99
CA VAL A 508 15.70 -11.59 37.13
C VAL A 508 14.19 -11.32 37.00
N PHE A 509 13.79 -10.08 36.72
CA PHE A 509 12.37 -9.75 36.59
C PHE A 509 11.72 -10.45 35.38
N VAL A 510 12.41 -10.47 34.25
CA VAL A 510 11.93 -11.18 33.04
C VAL A 510 11.79 -12.68 33.33
N GLN A 511 12.74 -13.30 34.01
CA GLN A 511 12.66 -14.72 34.37
C GLN A 511 11.48 -15.02 35.32
N GLN A 512 11.23 -14.14 36.32
CA GLN A 512 10.06 -14.26 37.19
C GLN A 512 8.75 -14.16 36.40
N ALA A 513 8.67 -13.22 35.45
CA ALA A 513 7.51 -13.05 34.60
C ALA A 513 7.28 -14.28 33.70
N ILE A 514 8.34 -14.83 33.10
CA ILE A 514 8.28 -16.07 32.31
C ILE A 514 7.83 -17.24 33.16
N ASN A 515 8.38 -17.42 34.38
CA ASN A 515 7.99 -18.50 35.27
C ASN A 515 6.49 -18.45 35.61
N ARG A 516 5.90 -17.25 35.73
CA ARG A 516 4.43 -17.11 35.91
C ARG A 516 3.64 -17.42 34.65
N LEU A 517 4.19 -17.05 33.47
CA LEU A 517 3.54 -17.26 32.18
C LEU A 517 3.41 -18.76 31.82
N VAL A 518 4.42 -19.57 32.15
CA VAL A 518 4.51 -20.96 31.71
C VAL A 518 3.72 -21.97 32.58
N VAL A 519 3.24 -21.55 33.76
CA VAL A 519 2.54 -22.44 34.70
C VAL A 519 1.32 -23.08 34.04
N GLY A 520 1.29 -24.41 33.97
CA GLY A 520 0.17 -25.21 33.46
C GLY A 520 -0.06 -25.12 31.96
N LYS A 521 0.88 -24.57 31.19
CA LYS A 521 0.78 -24.39 29.74
C LYS A 521 1.71 -25.32 28.99
N THR A 522 1.40 -25.58 27.72
CA THR A 522 2.31 -26.23 26.79
C THR A 522 3.29 -25.18 26.29
N VAL A 523 4.58 -25.41 26.50
CA VAL A 523 5.60 -24.39 26.22
C VAL A 523 6.63 -24.92 25.23
N LEU A 524 6.85 -24.16 24.15
CA LEU A 524 7.95 -24.39 23.21
C LEU A 524 8.97 -23.25 23.36
N VAL A 525 10.17 -23.59 23.87
CA VAL A 525 11.25 -22.62 24.11
C VAL A 525 12.33 -22.76 23.07
N ILE A 526 12.66 -21.69 22.36
CA ILE A 526 13.88 -21.62 21.55
C ILE A 526 14.99 -21.07 22.45
N ALA A 527 15.97 -21.92 22.72
CA ALA A 527 17.00 -21.57 23.67
C ALA A 527 18.34 -21.30 23.01
N HIS A 528 18.90 -20.15 23.33
CA HIS A 528 20.30 -19.79 23.07
C HIS A 528 21.17 -19.90 24.33
N ARG A 529 20.58 -19.81 25.53
CA ARG A 529 21.25 -20.03 26.81
C ARG A 529 20.88 -21.40 27.40
N LEU A 530 21.80 -22.34 27.38
CA LEU A 530 21.52 -23.73 27.81
C LEU A 530 21.19 -23.86 29.30
N ARG A 531 21.60 -22.88 30.14
CA ARG A 531 21.23 -22.88 31.56
C ARG A 531 19.73 -22.77 31.79
N THR A 532 19.02 -22.04 30.93
CA THR A 532 17.56 -21.82 31.07
C THR A 532 16.75 -23.07 30.72
N VAL A 533 17.33 -24.01 29.96
CA VAL A 533 16.63 -25.25 29.51
C VAL A 533 16.94 -26.48 30.33
N LEU A 534 17.83 -26.40 31.32
CA LEU A 534 18.09 -27.53 32.21
C LEU A 534 16.87 -28.03 32.98
N HIS A 535 15.90 -27.13 33.18
CA HIS A 535 14.62 -27.43 33.86
C HIS A 535 13.48 -27.75 32.88
N ALA A 536 13.76 -27.85 31.57
CA ALA A 536 12.78 -28.30 30.61
C ALA A 536 12.46 -29.79 30.79
N ASP A 537 11.18 -30.14 30.61
CA ASP A 537 10.73 -31.54 30.72
C ASP A 537 11.27 -32.37 29.55
N HIS A 538 11.44 -31.76 28.39
CA HIS A 538 11.93 -32.38 27.18
C HIS A 538 12.83 -31.44 26.39
N ILE A 539 13.95 -31.92 25.90
CA ILE A 539 14.88 -31.18 25.07
C ILE A 539 14.99 -31.85 23.72
N VAL A 540 14.84 -31.12 22.64
CA VAL A 540 15.02 -31.55 21.26
C VAL A 540 16.22 -30.84 20.68
N VAL A 541 17.22 -31.58 20.27
CA VAL A 541 18.49 -31.07 19.74
C VAL A 541 18.46 -31.13 18.22
N LEU A 542 18.65 -29.99 17.59
CA LEU A 542 18.63 -29.82 16.15
C LEU A 542 20.03 -29.54 15.60
N GLU A 543 20.40 -30.26 14.55
CA GLU A 543 21.61 -30.00 13.77
C GLU A 543 21.29 -30.11 12.27
N GLN A 544 21.66 -29.09 11.50
CA GLN A 544 21.44 -29.06 10.05
C GLN A 544 20.01 -29.43 9.61
N GLY A 545 19.01 -28.89 10.32
CA GLY A 545 17.60 -29.11 10.00
C GLY A 545 17.01 -30.46 10.43
N ARG A 546 17.76 -31.32 11.14
CA ARG A 546 17.30 -32.61 11.61
C ARG A 546 17.33 -32.72 13.14
N VAL A 547 16.46 -33.54 13.71
CA VAL A 547 16.52 -33.91 15.13
C VAL A 547 17.60 -34.98 15.30
N VAL A 548 18.65 -34.65 16.05
CA VAL A 548 19.76 -35.56 16.30
C VAL A 548 19.71 -36.21 17.68
N GLU A 549 19.15 -35.53 18.68
CA GLU A 549 18.98 -36.00 20.04
C GLU A 549 17.67 -35.51 20.62
N ALA A 550 17.02 -36.29 21.46
CA ALA A 550 15.84 -35.87 22.22
C ALA A 550 15.78 -36.64 23.56
N GLY A 551 15.42 -35.94 24.64
CA GLY A 551 15.34 -36.53 25.98
C GLY A 551 15.33 -35.49 27.09
N SER A 552 15.49 -35.94 28.33
CA SER A 552 15.67 -35.05 29.50
C SER A 552 17.10 -34.49 29.56
N SER A 553 17.28 -33.38 30.28
CA SER A 553 18.61 -32.77 30.45
C SER A 553 19.65 -33.73 31.05
N THR A 554 19.23 -34.58 31.98
CA THR A 554 20.10 -35.56 32.62
C THR A 554 20.54 -36.67 31.67
N GLU A 555 19.63 -37.18 30.83
CA GLU A 555 19.92 -38.22 29.82
C GLU A 555 20.89 -37.67 28.77
N LEU A 556 20.61 -36.48 28.23
CA LEU A 556 21.43 -35.88 27.17
C LEU A 556 22.84 -35.49 27.64
N LEU A 557 22.99 -35.06 28.90
CA LEU A 557 24.33 -34.79 29.48
C LEU A 557 25.13 -36.07 29.67
N ALA A 558 24.47 -37.18 30.07
CA ALA A 558 25.11 -38.46 30.22
C ALA A 558 25.54 -39.10 28.89
N HIS A 559 24.85 -38.81 27.81
CA HIS A 559 25.08 -39.37 26.47
C HIS A 559 26.32 -38.82 25.76
N ASN A 560 26.92 -37.71 26.28
CA ASN A 560 28.08 -37.04 25.71
C ASN A 560 27.93 -36.65 24.21
N GLY A 561 26.71 -36.37 23.77
CA GLY A 561 26.39 -35.97 22.41
C GLY A 561 26.54 -34.49 22.13
N LEU A 562 25.79 -34.01 21.15
CA LEU A 562 25.82 -32.58 20.74
C LEU A 562 25.36 -31.64 21.87
N PHE A 563 24.30 -32.02 22.62
CA PHE A 563 23.81 -31.25 23.75
C PHE A 563 24.89 -31.03 24.81
N SER A 564 25.55 -32.13 25.24
CA SER A 564 26.63 -32.07 26.21
C SER A 564 27.79 -31.20 25.73
N LYS A 565 28.17 -31.33 24.46
CA LYS A 565 29.20 -30.48 23.83
C LYS A 565 28.86 -29.01 23.91
N LEU A 566 27.66 -28.66 23.48
CA LEU A 566 27.18 -27.24 23.48
C LEU A 566 27.13 -26.69 24.91
N TYR A 567 26.68 -27.51 25.87
CA TYR A 567 26.62 -27.14 27.28
C TYR A 567 28.00 -26.86 27.86
N HIS A 568 28.98 -27.70 27.62
CA HIS A 568 30.36 -27.51 28.10
C HIS A 568 31.04 -26.31 27.42
N ILE A 569 30.80 -26.06 26.15
CA ILE A 569 31.30 -24.88 25.46
C ILE A 569 30.74 -23.59 26.10
N GLN A 570 29.44 -23.56 26.43
CA GLN A 570 28.86 -22.40 27.10
C GLN A 570 29.38 -22.21 28.54
N GLN A 571 29.61 -23.29 29.26
CA GLN A 571 30.18 -23.22 30.61
C GLN A 571 31.61 -22.67 30.60
N ASN A 572 32.46 -23.14 29.69
CA ASN A 572 33.87 -22.73 29.59
C ASN A 572 34.05 -21.30 29.08
N ASN A 573 33.11 -20.76 28.29
CA ASN A 573 33.16 -19.36 27.79
C ASN A 573 32.93 -18.31 28.88
N TYR A 574 32.47 -18.66 30.09
CA TYR A 574 32.40 -17.73 31.21
C TYR A 574 33.76 -17.49 31.91
N GLU A 575 34.82 -18.21 31.53
CA GLU A 575 36.20 -17.99 32.03
C GLU A 575 37.04 -17.06 31.12
N TRP A 576 36.42 -16.03 30.52
CA TRP A 576 37.21 -15.00 29.86
C TRP A 576 38.04 -14.26 30.95
N ARG A 577 39.33 -14.56 31.01
CA ARG A 577 40.31 -13.79 31.73
C ARG A 577 40.84 -12.70 30.79
N PHE A 578 40.63 -11.40 31.11
CA PHE A 578 41.34 -10.29 30.51
C PHE A 578 42.76 -10.27 30.97
#